data_0529bff90b1b9feb0e86515a45b34c10
#
_entry.id   0529bff90b1b9feb0e86515a45b34c10
#
_cell.length_a   1.000
_cell.length_b   1.000
_cell.length_c   1.000
_cell.angle_alpha   90.00
_cell.angle_beta   90.00
_cell.angle_gamma   90.00
#
_symmetry.space_group_name_H-M   'P 1'
#
loop_
_entity.id
_entity.type
_entity.pdbx_description
1 polymer ?
#
loop_
_entity_poly.entity_id
_entity_poly.type
_entity_poly.pdbx_seq_one_letter_code
_entity_poly.pdbx_strand_id
1 'polypeptide(L)'
;MKITQVTEVDITFDNGNRIYFDHDQDCCEHNYADFKQIDDLAWEWDFDENLKFESCPHSGFRFGNEGRMVFVPCYSSQNGYYSTWIDIYYAPCWCGVLLDGGHVLGFNAKMDEYE
;
A
#
# COMPACT_ATOMS: atom_id res chain seq x y z
N MET A 1 12.93 -0.30 -11.68
CA MET A 1 11.70 -1.10 -11.83
C MET A 1 10.50 -0.21 -12.09
N LYS A 2 9.58 -0.69 -12.90
CA LYS A 2 8.35 0.03 -13.23
C LYS A 2 7.13 -0.77 -12.76
N ILE A 3 6.05 -0.05 -12.45
CA ILE A 3 4.78 -0.70 -12.09
C ILE A 3 4.24 -1.39 -13.34
N THR A 4 3.89 -2.68 -13.20
CA THR A 4 3.31 -3.49 -14.28
C THR A 4 1.88 -3.91 -14.00
N GLN A 5 1.47 -3.92 -12.73
CA GLN A 5 0.12 -4.33 -12.35
C GLN A 5 -0.31 -3.63 -11.07
N VAL A 6 -1.54 -3.16 -11.04
CA VAL A 6 -2.20 -2.62 -9.86
C VAL A 6 -3.52 -3.35 -9.69
N THR A 7 -3.71 -3.96 -8.52
CA THR A 7 -4.97 -4.61 -8.16
C THR A 7 -5.59 -3.92 -6.94
N GLU A 8 -6.69 -4.45 -6.45
CA GLU A 8 -7.32 -3.93 -5.23
C GLU A 8 -6.47 -4.20 -3.98
N VAL A 9 -5.54 -5.15 -4.05
CA VAL A 9 -4.78 -5.62 -2.87
C VAL A 9 -3.28 -5.38 -2.99
N ASP A 10 -2.76 -5.06 -4.17
CA ASP A 10 -1.31 -4.91 -4.37
C ASP A 10 -0.90 -4.05 -5.56
N ILE A 11 0.38 -3.68 -5.55
CA ILE A 11 1.10 -3.13 -6.69
C ILE A 11 2.26 -4.07 -6.99
N THR A 12 2.40 -4.49 -8.26
CA THR A 12 3.50 -5.34 -8.72
C THR A 12 4.39 -4.57 -9.69
N PHE A 13 5.70 -4.71 -9.52
CA PHE A 13 6.71 -4.10 -10.38
C PHE A 13 7.24 -5.11 -11.41
N ASP A 14 7.91 -4.62 -12.45
CA ASP A 14 8.42 -5.46 -13.54
C ASP A 14 9.49 -6.46 -13.11
N ASN A 15 10.16 -6.23 -11.99
CA ASN A 15 11.10 -7.18 -11.41
C ASN A 15 10.43 -8.20 -10.47
N GLY A 16 9.11 -8.12 -10.32
CA GLY A 16 8.33 -9.01 -9.46
C GLY A 16 8.17 -8.53 -8.02
N ASN A 17 8.84 -7.46 -7.63
CA ASN A 17 8.65 -6.89 -6.29
C ASN A 17 7.20 -6.40 -6.13
N ARG A 18 6.69 -6.46 -4.90
CA ARG A 18 5.28 -6.23 -4.64
C ARG A 18 5.07 -5.42 -3.37
N ILE A 19 4.17 -4.44 -3.44
CA ILE A 19 3.67 -3.71 -2.26
C ILE A 19 2.25 -4.21 -1.99
N TYR A 20 1.97 -4.58 -0.74
CA TYR A 20 0.64 -5.05 -0.35
C TYR A 20 0.32 -4.64 1.07
N PHE A 21 -0.92 -4.79 1.47
CA PHE A 21 -1.35 -4.50 2.83
C PHE A 21 -1.93 -5.74 3.49
N ASP A 22 -1.93 -5.74 4.82
CA ASP A 22 -2.56 -6.76 5.63
C ASP A 22 -3.34 -6.10 6.76
N HIS A 23 -4.44 -6.72 7.12
CA HIS A 23 -5.29 -6.28 8.20
C HIS A 23 -6.16 -7.44 8.67
N ASP A 24 -6.15 -7.68 9.98
CA ASP A 24 -7.07 -8.64 10.60
C ASP A 24 -8.47 -8.05 10.57
N GLN A 25 -9.35 -8.65 9.75
CA GLN A 25 -10.70 -8.15 9.57
C GLN A 25 -11.67 -8.80 10.55
N ASP A 26 -12.34 -7.94 11.33
CA ASP A 26 -13.53 -8.34 12.05
C ASP A 26 -14.75 -8.27 11.12
N CYS A 27 -15.87 -8.82 11.57
CA CYS A 27 -17.05 -8.98 10.71
C CYS A 27 -17.60 -7.67 10.12
N CYS A 28 -17.33 -6.50 10.74
CA CYS A 28 -18.00 -5.25 10.42
C CYS A 28 -17.02 -4.12 10.10
N GLU A 29 -15.78 -4.46 9.78
CA GLU A 29 -14.78 -3.48 9.37
C GLU A 29 -14.05 -3.93 8.12
N HIS A 30 -13.58 -2.96 7.34
CA HIS A 30 -12.74 -3.21 6.19
C HIS A 30 -11.71 -2.09 6.07
N ASN A 31 -10.46 -2.40 6.43
CA ASN A 31 -9.33 -1.48 6.28
C ASN A 31 -8.54 -1.87 5.02
N TYR A 32 -8.32 -0.91 4.14
CA TYR A 32 -7.68 -1.21 2.86
C TYR A 32 -6.89 -0.02 2.32
N ALA A 33 -5.88 -0.34 1.51
CA ALA A 33 -5.17 0.64 0.71
C ALA A 33 -5.78 0.66 -0.70
N ASP A 34 -6.13 1.83 -1.19
CA ASP A 34 -6.73 1.96 -2.52
C ASP A 34 -5.65 2.21 -3.56
N PHE A 35 -4.98 1.15 -3.97
CA PHE A 35 -3.90 1.22 -4.94
C PHE A 35 -4.35 1.75 -6.30
N LYS A 36 -5.62 1.61 -6.64
CA LYS A 36 -6.14 2.06 -7.93
C LYS A 36 -6.25 3.58 -8.05
N GLN A 37 -6.15 4.30 -6.94
CA GLN A 37 -6.18 5.77 -6.93
C GLN A 37 -4.79 6.41 -7.08
N ILE A 38 -3.74 5.66 -7.33
CA ILE A 38 -2.43 6.25 -7.56
C ILE A 38 -2.42 7.07 -8.84
N ASP A 39 -1.52 8.06 -8.90
CA ASP A 39 -1.34 8.89 -10.09
C ASP A 39 -0.94 8.01 -11.29
N ASP A 40 -1.63 8.17 -12.43
CA ASP A 40 -1.33 7.43 -13.65
C ASP A 40 0.10 7.66 -14.14
N LEU A 41 0.69 8.79 -13.85
CA LEU A 41 2.09 9.07 -14.21
C LEU A 41 3.07 8.15 -13.50
N ALA A 42 2.68 7.57 -12.36
CA ALA A 42 3.54 6.64 -11.61
C ALA A 42 3.90 5.40 -12.43
N TRP A 43 3.06 5.01 -13.39
CA TRP A 43 3.33 3.87 -14.27
C TRP A 43 4.52 4.10 -15.20
N GLU A 44 4.88 5.35 -15.46
CA GLU A 44 5.98 5.72 -16.33
C GLU A 44 7.31 5.88 -15.59
N TRP A 45 7.26 5.94 -14.25
CA TRP A 45 8.44 6.18 -13.43
C TRP A 45 9.27 4.91 -13.26
N ASP A 46 10.58 5.08 -13.31
CA ASP A 46 11.55 4.02 -13.02
C ASP A 46 11.97 4.15 -11.57
N PHE A 47 11.52 3.21 -10.73
CA PHE A 47 11.82 3.19 -9.31
C PHE A 47 13.07 2.36 -9.03
N ASP A 48 13.89 2.84 -8.09
CA ASP A 48 14.94 2.02 -7.48
C ASP A 48 14.29 0.98 -6.58
N GLU A 49 14.85 -0.22 -6.53
CA GLU A 49 14.33 -1.30 -5.68
C GLU A 49 14.37 -0.99 -4.18
N ASN A 50 15.23 -0.05 -3.76
CA ASN A 50 15.31 0.43 -2.39
C ASN A 50 14.27 1.52 -2.15
N LEU A 51 13.00 1.14 -2.16
CA LEU A 51 11.90 2.06 -1.96
C LEU A 51 11.90 2.65 -0.55
N LYS A 52 11.55 3.91 -0.47
CA LYS A 52 11.27 4.61 0.79
C LYS A 52 9.75 4.64 1.01
N PHE A 53 9.37 4.55 2.27
CA PHE A 53 7.97 4.55 2.68
C PHE A 53 7.75 5.58 3.77
N GLU A 54 6.66 6.32 3.66
CA GLU A 54 6.28 7.37 4.60
C GLU A 54 4.81 7.26 4.96
N SER A 55 4.52 7.17 6.25
CA SER A 55 3.13 7.16 6.69
C SER A 55 2.53 8.57 6.69
N CYS A 56 1.27 8.68 6.26
CA CYS A 56 0.45 9.87 6.39
C CYS A 56 -0.77 9.47 7.21
N PRO A 57 -0.67 9.48 8.56
CA PRO A 57 -1.74 8.98 9.42
C PRO A 57 -3.09 9.65 9.11
N HIS A 58 -4.15 8.86 9.12
CA HIS A 58 -5.52 9.27 8.79
C HIS A 58 -5.72 9.70 7.32
N SER A 59 -4.78 9.35 6.43
CA SER A 59 -4.86 9.66 5.00
C SER A 59 -4.41 8.50 4.13
N GLY A 60 -3.24 7.94 4.39
CA GLY A 60 -2.65 6.88 3.59
C GLY A 60 -1.15 6.82 3.79
N PHE A 61 -0.43 6.49 2.73
CA PHE A 61 1.02 6.45 2.78
C PHE A 61 1.62 6.86 1.43
N ARG A 62 2.90 7.15 1.45
CA ARG A 62 3.66 7.42 0.23
C ARG A 62 4.78 6.42 0.09
N PHE A 63 5.09 6.06 -1.14
CA PHE A 63 6.25 5.25 -1.45
C PHE A 63 6.98 5.78 -2.67
N GLY A 64 8.25 5.50 -2.77
CA GLY A 64 9.04 5.87 -3.94
C GLY A 64 10.51 6.04 -3.63
N ASN A 65 11.17 6.85 -4.44
CA ASN A 65 12.55 7.21 -4.27
C ASN A 65 12.68 8.71 -4.03
N GLU A 66 13.88 9.16 -3.66
CA GLU A 66 14.11 10.57 -3.40
C GLU A 66 13.68 11.43 -4.60
N GLY A 67 12.84 12.41 -4.34
CA GLY A 67 12.31 13.32 -5.34
C GLY A 67 11.08 12.82 -6.11
N ARG A 68 10.68 11.56 -5.94
CA ARG A 68 9.49 10.99 -6.60
C ARG A 68 8.76 10.04 -5.68
N MET A 69 7.68 10.51 -5.11
CA MET A 69 6.84 9.73 -4.22
C MET A 69 5.42 9.60 -4.77
N VAL A 70 4.83 8.43 -4.60
CA VAL A 70 3.46 8.12 -5.01
C VAL A 70 2.61 8.02 -3.75
N PHE A 71 1.50 8.74 -3.71
CA PHE A 71 0.55 8.68 -2.59
C PHE A 71 -0.48 7.59 -2.83
N VAL A 72 -0.73 6.78 -1.79
CA VAL A 72 -1.76 5.74 -1.78
C VAL A 72 -2.74 6.06 -0.65
N PRO A 73 -3.99 6.40 -0.96
CA PRO A 73 -4.99 6.62 0.08
C PRO A 73 -5.37 5.30 0.74
N CYS A 74 -5.57 5.33 2.05
CA CYS A 74 -5.96 4.17 2.84
C CYS A 74 -7.20 4.51 3.65
N TYR A 75 -8.18 3.61 3.63
CA TYR A 75 -9.50 3.84 4.23
C TYR A 75 -9.86 2.73 5.19
N SER A 76 -10.65 3.09 6.20
CA SER A 76 -11.29 2.14 7.10
C SER A 76 -12.79 2.34 7.01
N SER A 77 -13.49 1.36 6.45
CA SER A 77 -14.94 1.38 6.29
C SER A 77 -15.57 0.64 7.47
N GLN A 78 -16.16 1.40 8.40
CA GLN A 78 -16.72 0.85 9.64
C GLN A 78 -17.64 1.88 10.32
N ASN A 79 -18.27 1.45 11.43
CA ASN A 79 -19.18 2.30 12.19
C ASN A 79 -18.51 3.04 13.37
N GLY A 80 -17.18 2.99 13.47
CA GLY A 80 -16.42 3.71 14.50
C GLY A 80 -16.02 2.90 15.72
N TYR A 81 -16.33 1.60 15.76
CA TYR A 81 -16.05 0.74 16.91
C TYR A 81 -14.77 -0.11 16.79
N TYR A 82 -14.11 -0.08 15.63
CA TYR A 82 -12.99 -0.96 15.33
C TYR A 82 -11.72 -0.16 15.07
N SER A 83 -10.59 -0.86 15.12
CA SER A 83 -9.30 -0.26 14.79
C SER A 83 -9.25 0.17 13.33
N THR A 84 -8.65 1.33 13.07
CA THR A 84 -8.37 1.81 11.70
C THR A 84 -6.94 1.47 11.26
N TRP A 85 -6.23 0.65 12.04
CA TRP A 85 -4.85 0.29 11.78
C TRP A 85 -4.70 -0.56 10.53
N ILE A 86 -3.69 -0.26 9.73
CA ILE A 86 -3.33 -1.03 8.54
C ILE A 86 -1.81 -1.18 8.49
N ASP A 87 -1.36 -2.35 8.07
CA ASP A 87 0.06 -2.66 7.90
C ASP A 87 0.40 -2.76 6.42
N ILE A 88 1.52 -2.15 6.05
CA ILE A 88 2.03 -2.12 4.67
C ILE A 88 3.30 -2.94 4.60
N TYR A 89 3.41 -3.76 3.56
CA TYR A 89 4.53 -4.67 3.32
C TYR A 89 5.12 -4.45 1.94
N TYR A 90 6.42 -4.64 1.84
CA TYR A 90 7.15 -4.64 0.57
C TYR A 90 7.90 -5.97 0.46
N ALA A 91 7.50 -6.80 -0.50
CA ALA A 91 8.06 -8.12 -0.73
C ALA A 91 8.96 -8.10 -1.96
N PRO A 92 10.28 -8.26 -1.79
CA PRO A 92 11.17 -8.42 -2.94
C PRO A 92 10.94 -9.77 -3.60
N CYS A 93 11.13 -9.83 -4.92
CA CYS A 93 11.10 -11.07 -5.69
C CYS A 93 12.52 -11.47 -6.03
N TRP A 94 12.89 -12.71 -5.71
CA TRP A 94 14.22 -13.25 -6.03
C TRP A 94 14.08 -14.54 -6.82
N CYS A 95 14.70 -14.58 -8.00
CA CYS A 95 14.64 -15.76 -8.90
C CYS A 95 13.21 -16.23 -9.21
N GLY A 96 12.27 -15.29 -9.32
CA GLY A 96 10.87 -15.61 -9.60
C GLY A 96 10.06 -16.09 -8.40
N VAL A 97 10.66 -16.14 -7.21
CA VAL A 97 9.99 -16.51 -5.97
C VAL A 97 9.83 -15.28 -5.10
N LEU A 98 8.58 -14.98 -4.71
CA LEU A 98 8.33 -13.92 -3.74
C LEU A 98 8.84 -14.35 -2.37
N LEU A 99 9.77 -13.58 -1.82
CA LEU A 99 10.20 -13.75 -0.45
C LEU A 99 9.13 -13.20 0.50
N ASP A 100 9.14 -13.65 1.74
CA ASP A 100 8.24 -13.11 2.75
C ASP A 100 8.42 -11.59 2.84
N GLY A 101 7.30 -10.87 2.76
CA GLY A 101 7.31 -9.43 2.73
C GLY A 101 7.81 -8.81 4.02
N GLY A 102 8.66 -7.80 3.90
CA GLY A 102 9.08 -6.98 5.03
C GLY A 102 8.00 -5.97 5.39
N HIS A 103 7.65 -5.89 6.68
CA HIS A 103 6.79 -4.84 7.19
C HIS A 103 7.51 -3.50 7.08
N VAL A 104 6.90 -2.53 6.42
CA VAL A 104 7.53 -1.22 6.19
C VAL A 104 6.84 -0.09 6.92
N LEU A 105 5.52 -0.15 7.08
CA LEU A 105 4.72 0.87 7.77
C LEU A 105 3.56 0.25 8.52
N GLY A 106 3.17 0.89 9.62
CA GLY A 106 1.90 0.67 10.27
C GLY A 106 1.33 2.03 10.69
N PHE A 107 0.06 2.28 10.44
CA PHE A 107 -0.59 3.55 10.74
C PHE A 107 -2.12 3.41 10.75
N ASN A 108 -2.80 4.45 11.21
CA ASN A 108 -4.26 4.49 11.16
C ASN A 108 -4.72 5.04 9.80
N ALA A 109 -5.61 4.30 9.13
CA ALA A 109 -6.23 4.72 7.89
C ALA A 109 -7.28 5.81 8.13
N LYS A 110 -7.74 6.44 7.03
CA LYS A 110 -8.81 7.40 7.09
C LYS A 110 -10.14 6.70 7.38
N MET A 111 -10.84 7.15 8.42
CA MET A 111 -12.14 6.62 8.75
C MET A 111 -13.19 7.02 7.71
N ASP A 112 -13.83 6.01 7.09
CA ASP A 112 -15.02 6.19 6.28
C ASP A 112 -16.20 5.62 7.08
N GLU A 113 -17.15 6.47 7.44
CA GLU A 113 -18.34 6.04 8.18
C GLU A 113 -19.38 5.43 7.23
N TYR A 114 -20.00 4.34 7.68
CA TYR A 114 -21.19 3.85 7.01
C TYR A 114 -22.35 4.81 7.24
N GLU A 115 -23.00 5.16 6.18
CA GLU A 115 -24.26 5.88 6.25
C GLU A 115 -25.44 4.91 6.23
#